data_77accb3d386e4250e4eb673efb25bfee
#
_entry.id   77accb3d386e4250e4eb673efb25bfee
#
_cell.length_a   1.000
_cell.length_b   1.000
_cell.length_c   1.000
_cell.angle_alpha   90.00
_cell.angle_beta   90.00
_cell.angle_gamma   90.00
#
_symmetry.space_group_name_H-M   'P 1'
#
loop_
_entity.id
_entity.type
_entity.pdbx_description
1 polymer ?
#
loop_
_entity_poly.entity_id
_entity_poly.type
_entity_poly.pdbx_seq_one_letter_code
_entity_poly.pdbx_strand_id
1 'polypeptide(L)'
;KYLCAYVLAEKKINVEEIKNNLSRELPDYMIPLYIIQLDSFPLNTSGKLDRKALPLPKTDFAEDYIAPRNDMEKKIAEVWKKVLGIKKIGINDNFFSLGGHSLKAVTVVAKLQTDFEITVNDIFKYQTIAALSRNITERKDYLKIKLPYLKEKCEKKTLEDSSFKEAFDCYQKDISKYNQL
;
A
#
# COMPACT_ATOMS: atom_id res chain seq x y z
N LYS A 1 10.58 -12.97 -7.96
CA LYS A 1 10.93 -14.10 -7.05
C LYS A 1 10.47 -13.72 -5.66
N TYR A 2 9.87 -14.65 -4.91
CA TYR A 2 9.40 -14.47 -3.54
C TYR A 2 9.84 -15.67 -2.68
N LEU A 3 9.92 -15.45 -1.38
CA LEU A 3 10.16 -16.52 -0.41
C LEU A 3 8.82 -17.15 -0.03
N CYS A 4 8.79 -18.47 0.04
CA CYS A 4 7.68 -19.25 0.55
C CYS A 4 8.21 -20.20 1.65
N ALA A 5 7.61 -20.16 2.82
CA ALA A 5 7.91 -21.07 3.92
C ALA A 5 6.84 -22.15 4.01
N TYR A 6 7.26 -23.38 4.29
CA TYR A 6 6.37 -24.51 4.56
C TYR A 6 6.63 -24.98 5.97
N VAL A 7 5.56 -25.13 6.74
CA VAL A 7 5.63 -25.48 8.16
C VAL A 7 4.73 -26.66 8.49
N LEU A 8 5.15 -27.47 9.46
CA LEU A 8 4.31 -28.50 10.06
C LEU A 8 3.84 -27.97 11.42
N ALA A 9 2.57 -28.11 11.73
CA ALA A 9 2.02 -27.80 13.04
C ALA A 9 0.78 -28.65 13.29
N GLU A 10 0.61 -29.08 14.53
CA GLU A 10 -0.58 -29.87 14.97
C GLU A 10 -1.87 -29.03 14.95
N LYS A 11 -1.75 -27.73 15.18
CA LYS A 11 -2.86 -26.79 15.19
C LYS A 11 -2.74 -25.81 14.02
N LYS A 12 -3.89 -25.28 13.58
CA LYS A 12 -3.93 -24.24 12.55
C LYS A 12 -3.08 -23.03 12.98
N ILE A 13 -2.08 -22.68 12.14
CA ILE A 13 -1.20 -21.55 12.41
C ILE A 13 -1.87 -20.22 12.13
N ASN A 14 -1.50 -19.20 12.92
CA ASN A 14 -1.81 -17.82 12.61
C ASN A 14 -0.64 -17.20 11.82
N VAL A 15 -0.83 -17.06 10.51
CA VAL A 15 0.20 -16.56 9.59
C VAL A 15 0.62 -15.12 9.92
N GLU A 16 -0.33 -14.28 10.34
CA GLU A 16 -0.04 -12.88 10.70
C GLU A 16 0.83 -12.78 11.95
N GLU A 17 0.54 -13.60 12.97
CA GLU A 17 1.33 -13.65 14.19
C GLU A 17 2.76 -14.11 13.91
N ILE A 18 2.94 -15.14 13.05
CA ILE A 18 4.27 -15.61 12.64
C ILE A 18 5.02 -14.49 11.91
N LYS A 19 4.37 -13.80 10.95
CA LYS A 19 5.00 -12.68 10.23
C LYS A 19 5.38 -11.54 11.17
N ASN A 20 4.52 -11.19 12.11
CA ASN A 20 4.79 -10.15 13.11
C ASN A 20 5.98 -10.53 14.03
N ASN A 21 6.12 -11.79 14.41
CA ASN A 21 7.25 -12.26 15.17
C ASN A 21 8.54 -12.22 14.34
N LEU A 22 8.49 -12.69 13.10
CA LEU A 22 9.63 -12.64 12.18
C LEU A 22 10.09 -11.20 11.89
N SER A 23 9.18 -10.24 11.80
CA SER A 23 9.52 -8.83 11.55
C SER A 23 10.27 -8.14 12.68
N ARG A 24 10.29 -8.73 13.88
CA ARG A 24 11.09 -8.25 15.03
C ARG A 24 12.56 -8.65 14.93
N GLU A 25 12.85 -9.73 14.21
CA GLU A 25 14.19 -10.33 14.15
C GLU A 25 14.81 -10.27 12.75
N LEU A 26 13.98 -10.19 11.71
CA LEU A 26 14.42 -10.23 10.31
C LEU A 26 14.04 -8.95 9.56
N PRO A 27 14.90 -8.50 8.64
CA PRO A 27 14.54 -7.46 7.68
C PRO A 27 13.36 -7.91 6.79
N ASP A 28 12.54 -6.97 6.33
CA ASP A 28 11.32 -7.22 5.55
C ASP A 28 11.54 -8.12 4.33
N TYR A 29 12.68 -7.99 3.65
CA TYR A 29 13.01 -8.79 2.46
C TYR A 29 13.32 -10.26 2.77
N MET A 30 13.55 -10.62 4.03
CA MET A 30 13.76 -12.00 4.51
C MET A 30 12.47 -12.66 5.02
N ILE A 31 11.41 -11.88 5.23
CA ILE A 31 10.13 -12.41 5.71
C ILE A 31 9.44 -13.14 4.53
N PRO A 32 9.03 -14.43 4.72
CA PRO A 32 8.34 -15.17 3.68
C PRO A 32 7.01 -14.49 3.30
N LEU A 33 6.81 -14.28 2.00
CA LEU A 33 5.55 -13.74 1.47
C LEU A 33 4.39 -14.70 1.76
N TYR A 34 4.65 -16.00 1.58
CA TYR A 34 3.71 -17.08 1.84
C TYR A 34 4.24 -18.01 2.92
N ILE A 35 3.38 -18.38 3.87
CA ILE A 35 3.63 -19.39 4.88
C ILE A 35 2.51 -20.42 4.73
N ILE A 36 2.87 -21.63 4.32
CA ILE A 36 1.93 -22.73 4.02
C ILE A 36 2.09 -23.80 5.07
N GLN A 37 1.01 -24.11 5.76
CA GLN A 37 0.96 -25.26 6.66
C GLN A 37 0.73 -26.54 5.86
N LEU A 38 1.50 -27.56 6.18
CA LEU A 38 1.38 -28.92 5.61
C LEU A 38 1.09 -29.90 6.73
N ASP A 39 0.41 -30.99 6.42
CA ASP A 39 0.23 -32.13 7.32
C ASP A 39 1.50 -32.99 7.37
N SER A 40 2.22 -33.08 6.24
CA SER A 40 3.50 -33.77 6.14
C SER A 40 4.34 -33.21 5.00
N PHE A 41 5.67 -33.27 5.12
CA PHE A 41 6.55 -32.94 4.00
C PHE A 41 6.57 -34.07 2.97
N PRO A 42 6.42 -33.75 1.65
CA PRO A 42 6.60 -34.75 0.61
C PRO A 42 8.06 -35.21 0.55
N LEU A 43 8.27 -36.53 0.53
CA LEU A 43 9.58 -37.13 0.43
C LEU A 43 9.73 -37.83 -0.91
N ASN A 44 10.93 -37.75 -1.48
CA ASN A 44 11.28 -38.54 -2.69
C ASN A 44 11.58 -39.99 -2.32
N THR A 45 11.85 -40.82 -3.33
CA THR A 45 12.17 -42.25 -3.19
C THR A 45 13.39 -42.53 -2.31
N SER A 46 14.27 -41.56 -2.11
CA SER A 46 15.46 -41.65 -1.24
C SER A 46 15.20 -41.13 0.16
N GLY A 47 13.97 -40.82 0.56
CA GLY A 47 13.59 -40.29 1.86
C GLY A 47 13.99 -38.82 2.12
N LYS A 48 14.41 -38.07 1.08
CA LYS A 48 14.74 -36.65 1.18
C LYS A 48 13.55 -35.80 0.75
N LEU A 49 13.48 -34.54 1.25
CA LEU A 49 12.43 -33.59 0.89
C LEU A 49 12.31 -33.41 -0.62
N ASP A 50 11.13 -33.72 -1.17
CA ASP A 50 10.79 -33.44 -2.57
C ASP A 50 10.27 -32.01 -2.73
N ARG A 51 11.17 -31.10 -3.05
CA ARG A 51 10.81 -29.68 -3.27
C ARG A 51 9.88 -29.45 -4.47
N LYS A 52 9.83 -30.38 -5.44
CA LYS A 52 8.98 -30.25 -6.61
C LYS A 52 7.53 -30.62 -6.32
N ALA A 53 7.33 -31.49 -5.32
CA ALA A 53 6.02 -31.91 -4.86
C ALA A 53 5.40 -30.94 -3.82
N LEU A 54 6.13 -29.91 -3.39
CA LEU A 54 5.56 -28.90 -2.50
C LEU A 54 4.45 -28.13 -3.23
N PRO A 55 3.28 -27.91 -2.59
CA PRO A 55 2.18 -27.18 -3.19
C PRO A 55 2.60 -25.73 -3.48
N LEU A 56 2.24 -25.22 -4.64
CA LEU A 56 2.40 -23.81 -4.94
C LEU A 56 1.50 -23.00 -4.01
N PRO A 57 1.93 -21.79 -3.59
CA PRO A 57 1.08 -20.91 -2.83
C PRO A 57 -0.22 -20.71 -3.60
N LYS A 58 -1.33 -21.11 -2.99
CA LYS A 58 -2.63 -20.73 -3.52
C LYS A 58 -2.74 -19.23 -3.33
N THR A 59 -2.74 -18.50 -4.41
CA THR A 59 -3.15 -17.11 -4.42
C THR A 59 -4.67 -17.12 -4.32
N ASP A 60 -5.19 -17.48 -3.14
CA ASP A 60 -6.62 -17.47 -2.85
C ASP A 60 -7.08 -16.00 -2.78
N PHE A 61 -7.08 -15.34 -3.93
CA PHE A 61 -7.78 -14.07 -4.13
C PHE A 61 -9.31 -14.28 -4.21
N ALA A 62 -9.83 -15.47 -3.85
CA ALA A 62 -11.18 -15.88 -4.24
C ALA A 62 -12.26 -15.59 -3.20
N GLU A 63 -11.96 -15.51 -1.90
CA GLU A 63 -13.03 -15.38 -0.90
C GLU A 63 -13.40 -13.94 -0.56
N ASP A 64 -12.50 -12.95 -0.73
CA ASP A 64 -12.76 -11.54 -0.39
C ASP A 64 -12.41 -10.54 -1.52
N TYR A 65 -12.41 -11.01 -2.78
CA TYR A 65 -12.13 -10.11 -3.89
C TYR A 65 -13.25 -9.08 -4.06
N ILE A 66 -12.95 -7.83 -3.73
CA ILE A 66 -13.79 -6.69 -4.05
C ILE A 66 -13.12 -5.89 -5.17
N ALA A 67 -13.83 -5.76 -6.30
CA ALA A 67 -13.35 -4.99 -7.43
C ALA A 67 -13.27 -3.48 -7.09
N PRO A 68 -12.37 -2.72 -7.73
CA PRO A 68 -12.36 -1.25 -7.63
C PRO A 68 -13.72 -0.64 -7.99
N ARG A 69 -14.25 0.20 -7.09
CA ARG A 69 -15.63 0.71 -7.13
C ARG A 69 -15.75 2.06 -7.86
N ASN A 70 -14.72 2.87 -7.79
CA ASN A 70 -14.67 4.22 -8.36
C ASN A 70 -13.41 4.41 -9.22
N ASP A 71 -13.33 5.52 -9.94
CA ASP A 71 -12.23 5.77 -10.88
C ASP A 71 -10.88 5.96 -10.18
N MET A 72 -10.86 6.50 -8.97
CA MET A 72 -9.64 6.60 -8.16
C MET A 72 -9.12 5.22 -7.78
N GLU A 73 -9.99 4.33 -7.25
CA GLU A 73 -9.61 2.96 -6.92
C GLU A 73 -9.14 2.17 -8.14
N LYS A 74 -9.83 2.35 -9.30
CA LYS A 74 -9.43 1.74 -10.57
C LYS A 74 -8.03 2.19 -10.98
N LYS A 75 -7.75 3.50 -10.91
CA LYS A 75 -6.45 4.06 -11.28
C LYS A 75 -5.32 3.57 -10.38
N ILE A 76 -5.53 3.55 -9.06
CA ILE A 76 -4.59 2.98 -8.10
C ILE A 76 -4.35 1.50 -8.40
N ALA A 77 -5.42 0.73 -8.63
CA ALA A 77 -5.34 -0.70 -8.95
C ALA A 77 -4.55 -0.97 -10.24
N GLU A 78 -4.73 -0.17 -11.28
CA GLU A 78 -3.99 -0.31 -12.54
C GLU A 78 -2.49 -0.07 -12.35
N VAL A 79 -2.12 0.97 -11.59
CA VAL A 79 -0.73 1.25 -11.29
C VAL A 79 -0.12 0.13 -10.46
N TRP A 80 -0.83 -0.35 -9.44
CA TRP A 80 -0.37 -1.47 -8.61
C TRP A 80 -0.18 -2.74 -9.43
N LYS A 81 -1.15 -3.10 -10.30
CA LYS A 81 -1.02 -4.26 -11.21
C LYS A 81 0.24 -4.19 -12.05
N LYS A 82 0.51 -3.02 -12.67
CA LYS A 82 1.70 -2.80 -13.51
C LYS A 82 3.00 -2.92 -12.71
N VAL A 83 3.07 -2.32 -11.52
CA VAL A 83 4.29 -2.31 -10.70
C VAL A 83 4.54 -3.64 -10.01
N LEU A 84 3.49 -4.31 -9.54
CA LEU A 84 3.58 -5.60 -8.86
C LEU A 84 3.72 -6.78 -9.84
N GLY A 85 3.27 -6.60 -11.10
CA GLY A 85 3.30 -7.65 -12.12
C GLY A 85 2.19 -8.69 -11.95
N ILE A 86 1.03 -8.30 -11.42
CA ILE A 86 -0.10 -9.17 -11.13
C ILE A 86 -1.33 -8.80 -11.97
N LYS A 87 -2.14 -9.80 -12.32
CA LYS A 87 -3.29 -9.62 -13.23
C LYS A 87 -4.55 -9.10 -12.53
N LYS A 88 -4.74 -9.45 -11.26
CA LYS A 88 -5.97 -9.16 -10.52
C LYS A 88 -5.61 -8.64 -9.12
N ILE A 89 -6.23 -7.54 -8.70
CA ILE A 89 -6.08 -6.92 -7.38
C ILE A 89 -7.46 -6.51 -6.88
N GLY A 90 -7.80 -6.88 -5.66
CA GLY A 90 -8.95 -6.38 -4.90
C GLY A 90 -8.60 -5.10 -4.13
N ILE A 91 -9.61 -4.34 -3.76
CA ILE A 91 -9.38 -3.08 -3.01
C ILE A 91 -8.88 -3.29 -1.58
N ASN A 92 -9.11 -4.46 -1.01
CA ASN A 92 -8.67 -4.84 0.34
C ASN A 92 -7.33 -5.58 0.35
N ASP A 93 -6.79 -5.89 -0.82
CA ASP A 93 -5.50 -6.58 -0.91
C ASP A 93 -4.38 -5.70 -0.36
N ASN A 94 -3.52 -6.28 0.49
CA ASN A 94 -2.38 -5.58 1.06
C ASN A 94 -1.23 -5.50 0.06
N PHE A 95 -0.73 -4.29 -0.18
CA PHE A 95 0.36 -4.01 -1.11
C PHE A 95 1.60 -4.86 -0.86
N PHE A 96 2.02 -4.99 0.39
CA PHE A 96 3.22 -5.72 0.78
C PHE A 96 3.01 -7.23 0.67
N SER A 97 1.80 -7.72 1.01
CA SER A 97 1.43 -9.13 0.84
C SER A 97 1.39 -9.55 -0.63
N LEU A 98 1.15 -8.62 -1.55
CA LEU A 98 1.21 -8.84 -3.00
C LEU A 98 2.64 -8.78 -3.59
N GLY A 99 3.66 -8.70 -2.75
CA GLY A 99 5.07 -8.59 -3.17
C GLY A 99 5.53 -7.15 -3.42
N GLY A 100 4.83 -6.17 -2.84
CA GLY A 100 5.29 -4.80 -2.72
C GLY A 100 6.47 -4.70 -1.77
N HIS A 101 7.35 -3.73 -2.01
CA HIS A 101 8.47 -3.35 -1.16
C HIS A 101 8.80 -1.88 -1.39
N SER A 102 9.70 -1.30 -0.59
CA SER A 102 10.01 0.14 -0.61
C SER A 102 10.27 0.71 -2.00
N LEU A 103 11.09 0.04 -2.82
CA LEU A 103 11.38 0.52 -4.18
C LEU A 103 10.15 0.51 -5.09
N LYS A 104 9.30 -0.52 -4.98
CA LYS A 104 8.02 -0.57 -5.69
C LYS A 104 7.05 0.49 -5.19
N ALA A 105 7.03 0.80 -3.88
CA ALA A 105 6.23 1.87 -3.32
C ALA A 105 6.63 3.24 -3.90
N VAL A 106 7.93 3.53 -4.00
CA VAL A 106 8.43 4.74 -4.68
C VAL A 106 7.96 4.80 -6.14
N THR A 107 8.03 3.67 -6.87
CA THR A 107 7.58 3.60 -8.26
C THR A 107 6.06 3.83 -8.40
N VAL A 108 5.26 3.31 -7.47
CA VAL A 108 3.80 3.55 -7.42
C VAL A 108 3.52 5.03 -7.20
N VAL A 109 4.17 5.63 -6.20
CA VAL A 109 4.00 7.06 -5.89
C VAL A 109 4.36 7.92 -7.08
N ALA A 110 5.51 7.71 -7.72
CA ALA A 110 5.93 8.46 -8.91
C ALA A 110 4.92 8.40 -10.06
N LYS A 111 4.19 7.28 -10.20
CA LYS A 111 3.15 7.13 -11.23
C LYS A 111 1.80 7.71 -10.83
N LEU A 112 1.50 7.79 -9.54
CA LEU A 112 0.23 8.33 -9.03
C LEU A 112 0.29 9.82 -8.73
N GLN A 113 1.49 10.40 -8.52
CA GLN A 113 1.67 11.83 -8.21
C GLN A 113 1.19 12.78 -9.31
N THR A 114 1.06 12.28 -10.55
CA THR A 114 0.47 13.08 -11.65
C THR A 114 -1.01 13.37 -11.44
N ASP A 115 -1.71 12.54 -10.68
CA ASP A 115 -3.17 12.58 -10.53
C ASP A 115 -3.61 12.80 -9.07
N PHE A 116 -2.76 12.40 -8.12
CA PHE A 116 -3.09 12.42 -6.70
C PHE A 116 -1.92 12.94 -5.87
N GLU A 117 -2.23 13.73 -4.86
CA GLU A 117 -1.27 14.10 -3.84
C GLU A 117 -1.03 12.92 -2.90
N ILE A 118 0.03 12.15 -3.18
CA ILE A 118 0.39 10.91 -2.49
C ILE A 118 1.88 10.89 -2.18
N THR A 119 2.24 10.35 -1.03
CA THR A 119 3.62 10.15 -0.58
C THR A 119 3.94 8.67 -0.39
N VAL A 120 5.22 8.34 -0.32
CA VAL A 120 5.67 6.97 -0.03
C VAL A 120 5.17 6.53 1.35
N ASN A 121 5.14 7.44 2.32
CA ASN A 121 4.63 7.16 3.66
C ASN A 121 3.14 6.78 3.66
N ASP A 122 2.35 7.33 2.71
CA ASP A 122 0.95 6.96 2.58
C ASP A 122 0.78 5.49 2.17
N ILE A 123 1.66 4.94 1.30
CA ILE A 123 1.63 3.52 0.93
C ILE A 123 1.93 2.63 2.15
N PHE A 124 2.90 3.03 2.99
CA PHE A 124 3.22 2.27 4.21
C PHE A 124 2.10 2.32 5.25
N LYS A 125 1.45 3.47 5.38
CA LYS A 125 0.37 3.68 6.34
C LYS A 125 -0.96 3.07 5.90
N TYR A 126 -1.30 3.23 4.61
CA TYR A 126 -2.57 2.80 4.02
C TYR A 126 -2.33 1.69 3.00
N GLN A 127 -2.00 0.53 3.48
CA GLN A 127 -1.47 -0.62 2.74
C GLN A 127 -2.46 -1.27 1.76
N THR A 128 -3.71 -0.77 1.68
CA THR A 128 -4.75 -1.27 0.76
C THR A 128 -5.27 -0.14 -0.13
N ILE A 129 -5.80 -0.49 -1.31
CA ILE A 129 -6.38 0.48 -2.23
C ILE A 129 -7.54 1.23 -1.58
N ALA A 130 -8.40 0.53 -0.84
CA ALA A 130 -9.55 1.13 -0.15
C ALA A 130 -9.12 2.17 0.90
N ALA A 131 -8.13 1.85 1.73
CA ALA A 131 -7.63 2.77 2.75
C ALA A 131 -6.91 3.96 2.13
N LEU A 132 -6.11 3.72 1.11
CA LEU A 132 -5.36 4.75 0.39
C LEU A 132 -6.29 5.74 -0.32
N SER A 133 -7.28 5.25 -1.07
CA SER A 133 -8.25 6.09 -1.78
C SER A 133 -9.10 6.93 -0.83
N ARG A 134 -9.50 6.36 0.32
CA ARG A 134 -10.21 7.10 1.37
C ARG A 134 -9.38 8.27 1.90
N ASN A 135 -8.12 8.02 2.24
CA ASN A 135 -7.22 9.07 2.73
C ASN A 135 -7.03 10.19 1.72
N ILE A 136 -6.84 9.86 0.44
CA ILE A 136 -6.70 10.86 -0.63
C ILE A 136 -7.98 11.71 -0.74
N THR A 137 -9.16 11.09 -0.63
CA THR A 137 -10.46 11.78 -0.68
C THR A 137 -10.64 12.70 0.53
N GLU A 138 -10.41 12.20 1.74
CA GLU A 138 -10.50 12.98 2.98
C GLU A 138 -9.56 14.20 2.97
N ARG A 139 -8.36 14.03 2.44
CA ARG A 139 -7.38 15.12 2.29
C ARG A 139 -7.88 16.19 1.31
N LYS A 140 -8.46 15.79 0.18
CA LYS A 140 -9.08 16.71 -0.80
C LYS A 140 -10.25 17.48 -0.20
N ASP A 141 -11.13 16.83 0.52
CA ASP A 141 -12.30 17.45 1.14
C ASP A 141 -11.89 18.39 2.28
N TYR A 142 -10.92 18.00 3.10
CA TYR A 142 -10.35 18.87 4.13
C TYR A 142 -9.77 20.16 3.53
N LEU A 143 -9.02 20.05 2.43
CA LEU A 143 -8.47 21.21 1.74
C LEU A 143 -9.56 22.10 1.15
N LYS A 144 -10.59 21.54 0.50
CA LYS A 144 -11.73 22.31 -0.02
C LYS A 144 -12.45 23.13 1.06
N ILE A 145 -12.59 22.59 2.25
CA ILE A 145 -13.28 23.25 3.38
C ILE A 145 -12.37 24.30 4.02
N LYS A 146 -11.09 24.00 4.21
CA LYS A 146 -10.16 24.84 4.97
C LYS A 146 -9.55 25.97 4.12
N LEU A 147 -9.42 25.77 2.81
CA LEU A 147 -8.87 26.77 1.88
C LEU A 147 -9.67 28.10 1.89
N PRO A 148 -11.01 28.11 1.75
CA PRO A 148 -11.79 29.35 1.80
C PRO A 148 -11.67 30.06 3.15
N TYR A 149 -11.69 29.28 4.27
CA TYR A 149 -11.54 29.83 5.62
C TYR A 149 -10.17 30.49 5.85
N LEU A 150 -9.10 29.86 5.37
CA LEU A 150 -7.76 30.41 5.47
C LEU A 150 -7.60 31.66 4.59
N LYS A 151 -8.19 31.65 3.40
CA LYS A 151 -8.19 32.81 2.50
C LYS A 151 -8.90 34.01 3.14
N GLU A 152 -10.08 33.82 3.70
CA GLU A 152 -10.83 34.84 4.40
C GLU A 152 -10.06 35.43 5.64
N LYS A 153 -9.37 34.53 6.38
CA LYS A 153 -8.57 34.91 7.52
C LYS A 153 -7.30 35.66 7.12
N CYS A 154 -6.73 35.34 5.95
CA CYS A 154 -5.58 36.08 5.40
C CYS A 154 -5.97 37.47 4.87
N GLU A 155 -7.13 37.60 4.24
CA GLU A 155 -7.63 38.88 3.74
C GLU A 155 -8.00 39.87 4.88
N LYS A 156 -8.37 39.33 6.05
CA LYS A 156 -8.72 40.17 7.26
C LYS A 156 -7.53 40.56 8.13
N LYS A 157 -6.35 39.96 7.95
CA LYS A 157 -5.13 40.29 8.69
C LYS A 157 -4.22 41.14 7.84
N THR A 158 -4.02 42.40 8.22
CA THR A 158 -3.03 43.29 7.62
C THR A 158 -1.63 42.70 7.68
N LEU A 159 -0.95 42.69 6.54
CA LEU A 159 0.33 42.08 6.22
C LEU A 159 1.54 42.73 6.95
N GLU A 160 1.59 42.73 8.26
CA GLU A 160 2.72 43.30 9.03
C GLU A 160 3.70 42.25 9.57
N ASP A 161 3.41 40.94 9.38
CA ASP A 161 4.25 39.87 9.93
C ASP A 161 4.90 39.09 8.79
N SER A 162 6.25 39.17 8.67
CA SER A 162 7.04 38.51 7.62
C SER A 162 6.89 36.97 7.62
N SER A 163 6.69 36.37 8.80
CA SER A 163 6.46 34.95 8.95
C SER A 163 5.12 34.49 8.34
N PHE A 164 4.13 35.40 8.34
CA PHE A 164 2.83 35.17 7.73
C PHE A 164 2.89 35.27 6.22
N LYS A 165 3.74 36.10 5.65
CA LYS A 165 3.95 36.27 4.22
C LYS A 165 4.61 35.04 3.62
N GLU A 166 5.61 34.46 4.28
CA GLU A 166 6.24 33.19 3.85
C GLU A 166 5.25 32.01 3.89
N ALA A 167 4.43 31.90 4.93
CA ALA A 167 3.39 30.88 5.02
C ALA A 167 2.30 31.06 3.96
N PHE A 168 1.97 32.31 3.60
CA PHE A 168 1.00 32.64 2.56
C PHE A 168 1.55 32.36 1.15
N ASP A 169 2.83 32.65 0.88
CA ASP A 169 3.48 32.38 -0.38
C ASP A 169 3.66 30.88 -0.61
N CYS A 170 3.97 30.11 0.43
CA CYS A 170 3.98 28.66 0.40
C CYS A 170 2.60 28.07 0.08
N TYR A 171 1.56 28.62 0.70
CA TYR A 171 0.17 28.30 0.47
C TYR A 171 -0.31 28.65 -0.96
N GLN A 172 0.09 29.80 -1.52
CA GLN A 172 -0.21 30.20 -2.89
C GLN A 172 0.45 29.27 -3.91
N LYS A 173 1.67 28.80 -3.64
CA LYS A 173 2.34 27.78 -4.45
C LYS A 173 1.60 26.45 -4.46
N ASP A 174 1.07 26.04 -3.31
CA ASP A 174 0.29 24.81 -3.18
C ASP A 174 -1.07 24.91 -3.89
N ILE A 175 -1.74 26.09 -3.82
CA ILE A 175 -2.98 26.35 -4.58
C ILE A 175 -2.73 26.37 -6.10
N SER A 176 -1.63 26.97 -6.56
CA SER A 176 -1.36 27.06 -8.00
C SER A 176 -1.12 25.68 -8.62
N LYS A 177 -0.53 24.76 -7.87
CA LYS A 177 -0.45 23.33 -8.23
C LYS A 177 -1.83 22.66 -8.29
N TYR A 178 -2.76 23.07 -7.43
CA TYR A 178 -4.11 22.51 -7.35
C TYR A 178 -5.03 22.99 -8.47
N ASN A 179 -4.88 24.22 -8.95
CA ASN A 179 -5.69 24.82 -10.02
C ASN A 179 -5.22 24.44 -11.42
N GLN A 180 -4.11 23.70 -11.55
CA GLN A 180 -3.60 23.13 -12.81
C GLN A 180 -4.01 21.66 -13.01
N LEU A 181 -4.85 21.11 -12.13
CA LEU A 181 -5.48 19.80 -12.19
C LEU A 181 -7.00 19.96 -12.38
#